data_e41a723376cbbc22918ba99a6abc5c08
#
_entry.id   e41a723376cbbc22918ba99a6abc5c08
#
_cell.length_a   1.000
_cell.length_b   1.000
_cell.length_c   1.000
_cell.angle_alpha   90.00
_cell.angle_beta   90.00
_cell.angle_gamma   90.00
#
_symmetry.space_group_name_H-M   'P 1'
#
loop_
_entity.id
_entity.type
_entity.pdbx_description
1 polymer ?
#
loop_
_entity_poly.entity_id
_entity_poly.type
_entity_poly.pdbx_seq_one_letter_code
_entity_poly.pdbx_strand_id
1 'polypeptide(L)'
;MQPNYPPPIPGICISRMYSNITRRDVTSTFESILGKGCVDRIDMILKRDGMQPYQCVFVHFNPSFTHTTRRAAYIAERLNKGMNIKIVYNDPWFWKCTMLMKSN
;
A
#
# COMPACT_ATOMS: atom_id res chain seq x y z
N MET A 1 26.73 18.26 0.01
CA MET A 1 26.33 17.01 0.66
C MET A 1 24.82 16.91 0.70
N GLN A 2 24.29 15.86 0.11
CA GLN A 2 22.84 15.70 0.07
C GLN A 2 22.35 15.21 1.43
N PRO A 3 21.20 15.73 1.90
CA PRO A 3 20.61 15.21 3.11
C PRO A 3 20.25 13.74 2.93
N ASN A 4 20.46 12.96 3.96
CA ASN A 4 20.29 11.51 3.92
C ASN A 4 18.86 11.14 4.35
N TYR A 5 17.89 11.65 3.60
CA TYR A 5 16.49 11.34 3.87
C TYR A 5 16.12 10.01 3.23
N PRO A 6 15.32 9.20 3.92
CA PRO A 6 14.81 7.99 3.29
C PRO A 6 13.87 8.38 2.13
N PRO A 7 13.81 7.56 1.07
CA PRO A 7 12.89 7.84 -0.02
C PRO A 7 11.45 7.76 0.47
N PRO A 8 10.55 8.59 -0.07
CA PRO A 8 9.15 8.51 0.31
C PRO A 8 8.55 7.18 -0.14
N ILE A 9 7.52 6.74 0.57
CA ILE A 9 6.79 5.55 0.19
C ILE A 9 5.87 5.91 -0.98
N PRO A 10 6.03 5.28 -2.14
CA PRO A 10 5.14 5.57 -3.27
C PRO A 10 3.75 5.03 -3.03
N GLY A 11 2.77 5.55 -3.74
CA GLY A 11 1.43 4.98 -3.72
C GLY A 11 1.45 3.52 -4.13
N ILE A 12 0.48 2.76 -3.65
CA ILE A 12 0.42 1.31 -3.85
C ILE A 12 -0.87 0.95 -4.58
N CYS A 13 -0.75 0.03 -5.54
CA CYS A 13 -1.88 -0.59 -6.20
C CYS A 13 -2.01 -2.04 -5.69
N ILE A 14 -3.19 -2.39 -5.22
CA ILE A 14 -3.55 -3.76 -4.86
C ILE A 14 -4.63 -4.18 -5.85
N SER A 15 -4.25 -4.97 -6.85
CA SER A 15 -5.13 -5.25 -7.98
C SER A 15 -6.30 -6.18 -7.63
N ARG A 16 -6.18 -6.92 -6.54
CA ARG A 16 -7.23 -7.87 -6.16
C ARG A 16 -7.29 -8.01 -4.65
N MET A 17 -8.42 -7.65 -4.08
CA MET A 17 -8.68 -7.70 -2.65
C MET A 17 -10.10 -8.24 -2.45
N TYR A 18 -10.34 -9.01 -1.40
CA TYR A 18 -11.68 -9.49 -1.08
C TYR A 18 -12.63 -8.32 -0.88
N SER A 19 -13.85 -8.48 -1.36
CA SER A 19 -14.84 -7.40 -1.33
C SER A 19 -15.32 -7.03 0.06
N ASN A 20 -15.09 -7.89 1.06
CA ASN A 20 -15.48 -7.61 2.44
C ASN A 20 -14.43 -6.83 3.23
N ILE A 21 -13.26 -6.58 2.65
CA ILE A 21 -12.23 -5.77 3.31
C ILE A 21 -12.65 -4.31 3.23
N THR A 22 -12.62 -3.62 4.37
CA THR A 22 -13.05 -2.23 4.43
C THR A 22 -11.86 -1.28 4.31
N ARG A 23 -12.17 0.01 4.05
CA ARG A 23 -11.15 1.06 4.04
C ARG A 23 -10.42 1.14 5.37
N ARG A 24 -11.13 0.94 6.48
CA ARG A 24 -10.53 0.91 7.82
C ARG A 24 -9.55 -0.24 7.96
N ASP A 25 -9.89 -1.41 7.43
CA ASP A 25 -9.00 -2.58 7.48
C ASP A 25 -7.69 -2.29 6.76
N VAL A 26 -7.77 -1.67 5.58
CA VAL A 26 -6.59 -1.31 4.80
C VAL A 26 -5.74 -0.30 5.55
N THR A 27 -6.37 0.76 6.06
CA THR A 27 -5.68 1.80 6.82
C THR A 27 -4.97 1.21 8.03
N SER A 28 -5.68 0.40 8.83
CA SER A 28 -5.11 -0.20 10.03
C SER A 28 -3.92 -1.10 9.71
N THR A 29 -4.00 -1.87 8.64
CA THR A 29 -2.91 -2.76 8.24
C THR A 29 -1.67 -1.96 7.88
N PHE A 30 -1.81 -0.93 7.06
CA PHE A 30 -0.66 -0.13 6.67
C PHE A 30 -0.10 0.69 7.84
N GLU A 31 -0.97 1.19 8.70
CA GLU A 31 -0.49 1.91 9.89
C GLU A 31 0.29 1.02 10.83
N SER A 32 -0.10 -0.24 10.98
CA SER A 32 0.64 -1.17 11.84
C SER A 32 2.01 -1.52 11.27
N ILE A 33 2.18 -1.45 9.96
CA ILE A 33 3.42 -1.82 9.28
C ILE A 33 4.35 -0.61 9.11
N LEU A 34 3.80 0.52 8.70
CA LEU A 34 4.58 1.68 8.30
C LEU A 34 4.61 2.78 9.35
N GLY A 35 3.53 2.91 10.12
CA GLY A 35 3.42 3.93 11.14
C GLY A 35 2.10 4.66 11.09
N LYS A 36 1.66 5.12 12.26
CA LYS A 36 0.39 5.83 12.41
C LYS A 36 0.39 7.12 11.59
N GLY A 37 -0.72 7.36 10.89
CA GLY A 37 -0.88 8.55 10.08
C GLY A 37 -0.25 8.48 8.71
N CYS A 38 0.21 7.29 8.29
CA CYS A 38 0.88 7.14 6.99
C CYS A 38 -0.08 7.26 5.80
N VAL A 39 -1.33 6.87 5.97
CA VAL A 39 -2.29 6.81 4.86
C VAL A 39 -3.01 8.15 4.72
N ASP A 40 -3.01 8.68 3.50
CA ASP A 40 -3.75 9.90 3.16
C ASP A 40 -5.14 9.57 2.61
N ARG A 41 -5.17 8.73 1.57
CA ARG A 41 -6.43 8.42 0.88
C ARG A 41 -6.38 7.00 0.34
N ILE A 42 -7.53 6.35 0.33
CA ILE A 42 -7.69 5.03 -0.25
C ILE A 42 -8.85 5.07 -1.24
N ASP A 43 -8.57 4.68 -2.48
CA ASP A 43 -9.61 4.53 -3.50
C ASP A 43 -9.90 3.04 -3.64
N MET A 44 -11.16 2.65 -3.48
CA MET A 44 -11.59 1.26 -3.55
C MET A 44 -12.62 1.12 -4.67
N ILE A 45 -12.29 0.31 -5.66
CA ILE A 45 -13.13 0.13 -6.84
C ILE A 45 -13.62 -1.32 -6.87
N LEU A 46 -14.93 -1.49 -6.73
CA LEU A 46 -15.54 -2.82 -6.80
C LEU A 46 -15.57 -3.29 -8.24
N LYS A 47 -15.08 -4.50 -8.46
CA LYS A 47 -15.06 -5.14 -9.76
C LYS A 47 -15.66 -6.54 -9.66
N ARG A 48 -16.03 -7.09 -10.80
CA ARG A 48 -16.53 -8.45 -10.88
C ARG A 48 -15.77 -9.23 -11.94
N ASP A 49 -15.42 -10.45 -11.56
CA ASP A 49 -14.79 -11.40 -12.46
C ASP A 49 -15.62 -12.67 -12.37
N GLY A 50 -16.46 -12.90 -13.38
CA GLY A 50 -17.43 -13.96 -13.31
C GLY A 50 -18.44 -13.70 -12.20
N MET A 51 -18.54 -14.62 -11.24
CA MET A 51 -19.54 -14.53 -10.15
C MET A 51 -18.98 -13.92 -8.87
N GLN A 52 -17.66 -13.72 -8.79
CA GLN A 52 -17.05 -13.26 -7.54
C GLN A 52 -16.68 -11.80 -7.63
N PRO A 53 -17.25 -10.96 -6.75
CA PRO A 53 -16.80 -9.58 -6.66
C PRO A 53 -15.44 -9.49 -5.97
N TYR A 54 -14.64 -8.51 -6.38
CA TYR A 54 -13.37 -8.19 -5.74
C TYR A 54 -13.14 -6.69 -5.84
N GLN A 55 -12.13 -6.21 -5.13
CA GLN A 55 -11.80 -4.78 -5.13
C GLN A 55 -10.42 -4.57 -5.71
N CYS A 56 -10.29 -3.51 -6.50
CA CYS A 56 -9.01 -2.94 -6.89
C CYS A 56 -8.80 -1.71 -6.00
N VAL A 57 -7.67 -1.66 -5.30
CA VAL A 57 -7.46 -0.67 -4.24
C VAL A 57 -6.19 0.13 -4.52
N PHE A 58 -6.30 1.45 -4.40
CA PHE A 58 -5.17 2.35 -4.54
C PHE A 58 -4.94 3.06 -3.21
N VAL A 59 -3.76 2.88 -2.64
CA VAL A 59 -3.41 3.48 -1.35
C VAL A 59 -2.47 4.66 -1.60
N HIS A 60 -2.87 5.84 -1.15
CA HIS A 60 -2.07 7.06 -1.25
C HIS A 60 -1.55 7.41 0.12
N PHE A 61 -0.24 7.58 0.23
CA PHE A 61 0.38 7.89 1.51
C PHE A 61 0.49 9.39 1.70
N ASN A 62 0.44 9.80 2.95
CA ASN A 62 0.53 11.20 3.33
C ASN A 62 1.94 11.72 2.98
N PRO A 63 2.06 12.75 2.13
CA PRO A 63 3.38 13.26 1.75
C PRO A 63 4.17 13.85 2.91
N SER A 64 3.48 14.22 4.00
CA SER A 64 4.16 14.72 5.20
C SER A 64 4.64 13.60 6.12
N PHE A 65 4.26 12.36 5.84
CA PHE A 65 4.65 11.23 6.68
C PHE A 65 6.10 10.84 6.40
N THR A 66 6.89 10.74 7.45
CA THR A 66 8.29 10.29 7.36
C THR A 66 8.40 8.95 8.07
N HIS A 67 8.73 7.91 7.32
CA HIS A 67 8.91 6.60 7.92
C HIS A 67 10.29 6.52 8.61
N THR A 68 10.35 5.73 9.69
CA THR A 68 11.56 5.63 10.51
C THR A 68 12.03 4.20 10.75
N THR A 69 11.34 3.21 10.19
CA THR A 69 11.67 1.81 10.44
C THR A 69 12.39 1.19 9.24
N ARG A 70 13.18 0.14 9.51
CA ARG A 70 13.83 -0.62 8.45
C ARG A 70 12.81 -1.28 7.53
N ARG A 71 11.71 -1.72 8.09
CA ARG A 71 10.65 -2.37 7.31
C ARG A 71 10.04 -1.41 6.31
N ALA A 72 9.75 -0.19 6.73
CA ALA A 72 9.22 0.84 5.84
C ALA A 72 10.22 1.22 4.76
N ALA A 73 11.49 1.35 5.12
CA ALA A 73 12.55 1.65 4.16
C ALA A 73 12.68 0.55 3.12
N TYR A 74 12.62 -0.71 3.54
CA TYR A 74 12.67 -1.87 2.64
C TYR A 74 11.51 -1.85 1.66
N ILE A 75 10.30 -1.58 2.16
CA ILE A 75 9.10 -1.52 1.32
C ILE A 75 9.23 -0.40 0.29
N ALA A 76 9.64 0.79 0.73
CA ALA A 76 9.81 1.93 -0.17
C ALA A 76 10.83 1.63 -1.26
N GLU A 77 11.95 1.01 -0.88
CA GLU A 77 13.00 0.67 -1.84
C GLU A 77 12.51 -0.31 -2.89
N ARG A 78 11.86 -1.39 -2.46
CA ARG A 78 11.37 -2.39 -3.42
C ARG A 78 10.34 -1.80 -4.38
N LEU A 79 9.41 -1.02 -3.88
CA LEU A 79 8.39 -0.39 -4.71
C LEU A 79 9.00 0.59 -5.71
N ASN A 80 9.97 1.39 -5.26
CA ASN A 80 10.62 2.36 -6.13
C ASN A 80 11.48 1.69 -7.22
N LYS A 81 11.89 0.45 -7.00
CA LYS A 81 12.59 -0.35 -8.01
C LYS A 81 11.64 -1.10 -8.95
N GLY A 82 10.34 -0.90 -8.80
CA GLY A 82 9.35 -1.57 -9.62
C GLY A 82 9.05 -3.00 -9.21
N MET A 83 9.50 -3.41 -8.03
CA MET A 83 9.25 -4.75 -7.51
C MET A 83 7.96 -4.78 -6.70
N ASN A 84 7.27 -5.91 -6.73
CA ASN A 84 6.08 -6.04 -5.89
C ASN A 84 6.46 -6.48 -4.48
N ILE A 85 5.53 -6.27 -3.55
CA ILE A 85 5.67 -6.70 -2.16
C ILE A 85 4.40 -7.44 -1.74
N LYS A 86 4.51 -8.24 -0.69
CA LYS A 86 3.37 -8.91 -0.08
C LYS A 86 3.14 -8.30 1.30
N ILE A 87 1.91 -7.85 1.53
CA ILE A 87 1.50 -7.31 2.82
C ILE A 87 0.55 -8.31 3.47
N VAL A 88 1.01 -8.94 4.55
CA VAL A 88 0.19 -9.89 5.30
C VAL A 88 -0.78 -9.10 6.16
N TYR A 89 -2.06 -9.27 5.91
CA TYR A 89 -3.09 -8.59 6.69
C TYR A 89 -3.75 -9.52 7.70
N ASN A 90 -3.70 -10.82 7.47
CA ASN A 90 -4.23 -11.82 8.38
C ASN A 90 -3.60 -13.18 8.02
N ASP A 91 -2.50 -13.51 8.68
CA ASP A 91 -1.68 -14.69 8.36
C ASP A 91 -2.55 -15.95 8.16
N PRO A 92 -2.40 -16.70 7.06
CA PRO A 92 -1.40 -16.56 5.98
C PRO A 92 -1.84 -15.64 4.81
N TRP A 93 -2.94 -14.93 4.95
CA TRP A 93 -3.51 -14.13 3.87
C TRP A 93 -2.71 -12.85 3.66
N PHE A 94 -2.46 -12.50 2.42
CA PHE A 94 -1.68 -11.31 2.08
C PHE A 94 -2.24 -10.61 0.84
N TRP A 95 -1.89 -9.34 0.69
CA TRP A 95 -2.14 -8.57 -0.52
C TRP A 95 -0.86 -8.45 -1.32
N LYS A 96 -0.95 -8.69 -2.62
CA LYS A 96 0.16 -8.41 -3.53
C LYS A 96 0.07 -6.93 -3.93
N CYS A 97 1.09 -6.18 -3.62
CA CYS A 97 1.12 -4.74 -3.80
C CYS A 97 2.19 -4.35 -4.81
N THR A 98 1.84 -3.43 -5.71
CA THR A 98 2.78 -2.88 -6.68
C THR A 98 2.76 -1.37 -6.55
N MET A 99 3.78 -0.71 -7.10
CA MET A 99 3.82 0.73 -7.11
C MET A 99 2.70 1.27 -7.99
N LEU A 100 1.98 2.27 -7.48
CA LEU A 100 0.94 2.94 -8.25
C LEU A 100 1.60 3.76 -9.36
N MET A 101 1.27 3.44 -10.59
CA MET A 101 1.79 4.17 -11.74
C MET A 101 1.01 5.47 -11.90
N LYS A 102 1.75 6.57 -12.04
CA LYS A 102 1.11 7.85 -12.33
C LYS A 102 0.68 7.84 -13.79
N SER A 103 -0.60 8.12 -14.01
CA SER A 103 -1.07 8.37 -15.36
C SER A 103 -0.72 9.81 -15.73
N ASN A 104 -0.19 9.98 -16.90
CA ASN A 104 0.08 11.31 -17.42
C ASN A 104 -1.15 11.87 -18.10
#